data_42d482d61b0bc07eeb6dd7729e586e92
#
_entry.id   42d482d61b0bc07eeb6dd7729e586e92
#
_cell.length_a   1.000
_cell.length_b   1.000
_cell.length_c   1.000
_cell.angle_alpha   90.00
_cell.angle_beta   90.00
_cell.angle_gamma   90.00
#
_symmetry.space_group_name_H-M   'P 1'
#
loop_
_entity.id
_entity.type
_entity.pdbx_description
1 polymer ?
#
loop_
_entity_poly.entity_id
_entity_poly.type
_entity_poly.pdbx_seq_one_letter_code
_entity_poly.pdbx_strand_id
1 'polypeptide(L)'
;MEQLPNGYSDYYVPDGFERNREQEFERAENFLHVYSSKETEESYTVRCSIIQPGQQSLFDNEHTTYENVKVGDADATLGTSASENGDTVYILSWEQGGVSNTIMGNISRDEIMKIAENVF
;
A
#
# COMPACT_ATOMS: atom_id res chain seq x y z
N MET A 1 0.10 8.05 -19.78
CA MET A 1 0.33 6.61 -19.52
C MET A 1 -1.01 5.95 -19.29
N GLU A 2 -1.34 4.92 -20.07
CA GLU A 2 -2.62 4.22 -19.97
C GLU A 2 -2.52 2.86 -19.31
N GLN A 3 -1.31 2.39 -19.07
CA GLN A 3 -1.04 1.09 -18.46
C GLN A 3 0.10 1.18 -17.48
N LEU A 4 0.09 0.31 -16.48
CA LEU A 4 1.22 0.19 -15.55
C LEU A 4 2.48 -0.23 -16.33
N PRO A 5 3.67 0.23 -15.88
CA PRO A 5 4.92 -0.22 -16.50
C PRO A 5 5.02 -1.75 -16.50
N ASN A 6 5.63 -2.29 -17.54
CA ASN A 6 5.80 -3.72 -17.69
C ASN A 6 6.60 -4.28 -16.50
N GLY A 7 6.05 -5.27 -15.81
CA GLY A 7 6.67 -5.86 -14.64
C GLY A 7 6.51 -5.09 -13.34
N TYR A 8 5.69 -4.04 -13.33
CA TYR A 8 5.44 -3.26 -12.11
C TYR A 8 4.67 -4.09 -11.10
N SER A 9 5.25 -4.30 -9.93
CA SER A 9 4.64 -5.12 -8.87
C SER A 9 5.32 -4.86 -7.53
N ASP A 10 4.77 -5.46 -6.48
CA ASP A 10 5.39 -5.53 -5.17
C ASP A 10 6.23 -6.81 -5.08
N TYR A 11 7.54 -6.65 -4.94
CA TYR A 11 8.47 -7.78 -5.00
C TYR A 11 8.90 -8.32 -3.63
N TYR A 12 8.46 -7.70 -2.54
CA TYR A 12 8.78 -8.16 -1.20
C TYR A 12 7.51 -8.56 -0.46
N VAL A 13 7.51 -9.76 0.11
CA VAL A 13 6.42 -10.26 0.96
C VAL A 13 7.06 -10.74 2.27
N PRO A 14 6.64 -10.23 3.43
CA PRO A 14 7.15 -10.70 4.71
C PRO A 14 6.89 -12.21 4.91
N ASP A 15 7.79 -12.86 5.65
CA ASP A 15 7.62 -14.27 5.95
C ASP A 15 6.31 -14.53 6.67
N GLY A 16 5.63 -15.62 6.31
CA GLY A 16 4.38 -16.02 6.93
C GLY A 16 3.13 -15.45 6.28
N PHE A 17 3.27 -14.56 5.29
CA PHE A 17 2.13 -13.98 4.58
C PHE A 17 1.83 -14.75 3.31
N GLU A 18 0.54 -14.89 3.02
CA GLU A 18 0.03 -15.50 1.79
C GLU A 18 -0.89 -14.54 1.05
N ARG A 19 -0.91 -14.65 -0.27
CA ARG A 19 -1.84 -13.89 -1.10
C ARG A 19 -3.24 -14.46 -0.98
N ASN A 20 -4.22 -13.57 -0.81
CA ASN A 20 -5.62 -13.92 -0.83
C ASN A 20 -6.17 -13.61 -2.23
N ARG A 21 -6.11 -14.58 -3.12
CA ARG A 21 -6.45 -14.40 -4.53
C ARG A 21 -7.94 -14.14 -4.79
N GLU A 22 -8.79 -14.44 -3.84
CA GLU A 22 -10.23 -14.18 -3.98
C GLU A 22 -10.58 -12.70 -3.89
N GLN A 23 -9.73 -11.91 -3.22
CA GLN A 23 -9.95 -10.48 -3.05
C GLN A 23 -9.09 -9.62 -3.96
N GLU A 24 -8.20 -10.24 -4.73
CA GLU A 24 -7.27 -9.54 -5.60
C GLU A 24 -7.84 -9.28 -6.98
N PHE A 25 -7.31 -8.25 -7.64
CA PHE A 25 -7.50 -8.08 -9.08
C PHE A 25 -6.21 -7.54 -9.71
N GLU A 26 -6.01 -7.88 -10.97
CA GLU A 26 -4.91 -7.35 -11.77
C GLU A 26 -5.45 -6.91 -13.12
N ARG A 27 -5.23 -5.65 -13.46
CA ARG A 27 -5.63 -5.04 -14.72
C ARG A 27 -4.45 -4.31 -15.33
N ALA A 28 -4.58 -3.92 -16.60
CA ALA A 28 -3.50 -3.20 -17.28
C ALA A 28 -3.18 -1.86 -16.61
N GLU A 29 -4.21 -1.18 -16.07
CA GLU A 29 -4.05 0.15 -15.46
C GLU A 29 -3.96 0.15 -13.94
N ASN A 30 -4.29 -0.97 -13.27
CA ASN A 30 -4.21 -1.04 -11.80
C ASN A 30 -4.22 -2.47 -11.30
N PHE A 31 -3.76 -2.65 -10.06
CA PHE A 31 -3.89 -3.93 -9.37
C PHE A 31 -4.10 -3.73 -7.88
N LEU A 32 -4.68 -4.74 -7.26
CA LEU A 32 -4.80 -4.84 -5.80
C LEU A 32 -4.33 -6.23 -5.39
N HIS A 33 -3.30 -6.29 -4.56
CA HIS A 33 -2.83 -7.53 -3.95
C HIS A 33 -3.18 -7.54 -2.47
N VAL A 34 -3.73 -8.64 -1.99
CA VAL A 34 -4.16 -8.79 -0.59
C VAL A 34 -3.36 -9.91 0.05
N TYR A 35 -2.78 -9.63 1.19
CA TYR A 35 -1.93 -10.58 1.92
C TYR A 35 -2.42 -10.74 3.35
N SER A 36 -2.36 -11.95 3.87
CA SER A 36 -2.70 -12.22 5.26
C SER A 36 -1.72 -13.23 5.86
N SER A 37 -1.47 -13.09 7.16
CA SER A 37 -0.59 -14.00 7.88
C SER A 37 -1.33 -15.27 8.26
N LYS A 38 -0.64 -16.41 8.17
CA LYS A 38 -1.18 -17.70 8.60
C LYS A 38 -1.12 -17.88 10.11
N GLU A 39 -0.21 -17.17 10.77
CA GLU A 39 0.07 -17.37 12.19
C GLU A 39 -0.50 -16.27 13.08
N THR A 40 -0.84 -15.13 12.50
CA THR A 40 -1.34 -13.97 13.23
C THR A 40 -2.57 -13.42 12.52
N GLU A 41 -3.21 -12.41 13.12
CA GLU A 41 -4.33 -11.71 12.49
C GLU A 41 -3.87 -10.54 11.62
N GLU A 42 -2.57 -10.43 11.38
CA GLU A 42 -2.02 -9.37 10.55
C GLU A 42 -2.36 -9.57 9.08
N SER A 43 -2.64 -8.45 8.42
CA SER A 43 -2.91 -8.44 6.98
C SER A 43 -2.52 -7.09 6.40
N TYR A 44 -2.27 -7.06 5.09
CA TYR A 44 -2.04 -5.80 4.40
C TYR A 44 -2.45 -5.90 2.94
N THR A 45 -2.64 -4.75 2.32
CA THR A 45 -2.96 -4.67 0.89
C THR A 45 -1.96 -3.76 0.20
N VAL A 46 -1.67 -4.06 -1.07
CA VAL A 46 -0.86 -3.22 -1.95
C VAL A 46 -1.72 -2.87 -3.16
N ARG A 47 -1.98 -1.58 -3.33
CA ARG A 47 -2.78 -1.07 -4.44
C ARG A 47 -1.95 -0.11 -5.26
N CYS A 48 -1.86 -0.37 -6.55
CA CYS A 48 -1.16 0.49 -7.50
C CYS A 48 -2.09 0.81 -8.66
N SER A 49 -2.16 2.08 -9.03
CA SER A 49 -2.98 2.48 -10.16
C SER A 49 -2.36 3.67 -10.88
N ILE A 50 -2.66 3.78 -12.18
CA ILE A 50 -2.22 4.92 -12.97
C ILE A 50 -2.92 6.17 -12.46
N ILE A 51 -2.15 7.26 -12.31
CA ILE A 51 -2.70 8.55 -11.91
C ILE A 51 -3.50 9.12 -13.06
N GLN A 52 -4.78 9.41 -12.81
CA GLN A 52 -5.66 10.00 -13.79
C GLN A 52 -5.90 11.49 -13.48
N PRO A 53 -6.02 12.34 -14.51
CA PRO A 53 -6.32 13.75 -14.29
C PRO A 53 -7.62 13.91 -13.50
N GLY A 54 -7.60 14.76 -12.48
CA GLY A 54 -8.77 15.02 -11.65
C GLY A 54 -8.99 14.02 -10.52
N GLN A 55 -8.19 12.99 -10.44
CA GLN A 55 -8.29 12.05 -9.33
C GLN A 55 -7.67 12.66 -8.08
N GLN A 56 -8.45 12.73 -7.01
CA GLN A 56 -7.98 13.22 -5.73
C GLN A 56 -7.91 12.07 -4.74
N SER A 57 -6.76 11.97 -4.06
CA SER A 57 -6.63 11.06 -2.92
C SER A 57 -7.18 11.77 -1.70
N LEU A 58 -8.33 11.32 -1.21
CA LEU A 58 -8.90 11.87 0.02
C LEU A 58 -8.50 10.98 1.19
N PHE A 59 -7.49 11.42 1.92
CA PHE A 59 -7.18 10.87 3.24
C PHE A 59 -7.84 11.78 4.27
N ASP A 60 -9.16 11.74 4.32
CA ASP A 60 -9.89 12.55 5.26
C ASP A 60 -10.44 11.66 6.36
N ASN A 61 -9.60 11.41 7.37
CA ASN A 61 -10.00 10.63 8.52
C ASN A 61 -9.55 11.38 9.77
N GLU A 62 -10.50 11.81 10.57
CA GLU A 62 -10.25 12.58 11.78
C GLU A 62 -9.39 11.84 12.82
N HIS A 63 -9.33 10.51 12.71
CA HIS A 63 -8.60 9.66 13.65
C HIS A 63 -7.24 9.22 13.12
N THR A 64 -6.79 9.78 12.01
CA THR A 64 -5.54 9.41 11.39
C THR A 64 -4.50 10.52 11.55
N THR A 65 -3.33 10.15 12.03
CA THR A 65 -2.18 11.06 12.12
C THR A 65 -1.29 10.83 10.91
N TYR A 66 -0.90 11.91 10.24
CA TYR A 66 -0.09 11.83 9.02
C TYR A 66 1.31 12.38 9.25
N GLU A 67 2.29 11.73 8.64
CA GLU A 67 3.67 12.24 8.62
C GLU A 67 4.25 12.09 7.21
N ASN A 68 5.20 12.96 6.89
CA ASN A 68 5.90 12.89 5.61
C ASN A 68 7.10 11.96 5.74
N VAL A 69 7.20 11.01 4.83
CA VAL A 69 8.29 10.03 4.79
C VAL A 69 8.81 9.91 3.36
N LYS A 70 9.84 9.12 3.16
CA LYS A 70 10.41 8.86 1.84
C LYS A 70 10.35 7.39 1.52
N VAL A 71 9.96 7.07 0.28
CA VAL A 71 10.09 5.73 -0.29
C VAL A 71 11.14 5.82 -1.39
N GLY A 72 12.38 5.40 -1.08
CA GLY A 72 13.49 5.70 -1.96
C GLY A 72 13.67 7.21 -2.09
N ASP A 73 13.55 7.73 -3.31
CA ASP A 73 13.63 9.17 -3.59
C ASP A 73 12.25 9.84 -3.66
N ALA A 74 11.18 9.08 -3.53
CA ALA A 74 9.83 9.61 -3.67
C ALA A 74 9.28 10.12 -2.33
N ASP A 75 8.61 11.25 -2.36
CA ASP A 75 7.90 11.78 -1.20
C ASP A 75 6.66 10.93 -0.97
N ALA A 76 6.42 10.55 0.28
CA ALA A 76 5.30 9.71 0.67
C ALA A 76 4.61 10.27 1.91
N THR A 77 3.37 9.86 2.11
CA THR A 77 2.59 10.20 3.31
C THR A 77 2.25 8.92 4.04
N LEU A 78 2.62 8.86 5.31
CA LEU A 78 2.31 7.73 6.18
C LEU A 78 1.22 8.13 7.17
N GLY A 79 0.06 7.50 7.07
CA GLY A 79 -1.03 7.67 8.00
C GLY A 79 -0.98 6.59 9.07
N THR A 80 -1.25 6.97 10.30
CA THR A 80 -1.35 6.05 11.45
C THR A 80 -2.75 6.18 12.03
N SER A 81 -3.49 5.09 12.06
CA SER A 81 -4.87 5.06 12.54
C SER A 81 -5.05 3.92 13.53
N ALA A 82 -5.92 4.12 14.52
CA ALA A 82 -6.30 3.05 15.45
C ALA A 82 -7.59 2.41 14.95
N SER A 83 -7.62 1.07 14.88
CA SER A 83 -8.84 0.35 14.58
C SER A 83 -9.73 0.26 15.81
N GLU A 84 -10.99 -0.17 15.63
CA GLU A 84 -11.93 -0.36 16.73
C GLU A 84 -11.42 -1.36 17.77
N ASN A 85 -10.58 -2.29 17.36
CA ASN A 85 -10.00 -3.30 18.24
C ASN A 85 -8.74 -2.80 18.98
N GLY A 86 -8.34 -1.54 18.75
CA GLY A 86 -7.14 -0.99 19.36
C GLY A 86 -5.86 -1.28 18.59
N ASP A 87 -5.94 -1.99 17.45
CA ASP A 87 -4.79 -2.26 16.63
C ASP A 87 -4.40 -1.02 15.82
N THR A 88 -3.12 -0.85 15.59
CA THR A 88 -2.63 0.23 14.75
C THR A 88 -2.64 -0.19 13.30
N VAL A 89 -3.23 0.65 12.44
CA VAL A 89 -3.24 0.44 10.99
C VAL A 89 -2.43 1.56 10.36
N TYR A 90 -1.49 1.19 9.50
CA TYR A 90 -0.68 2.14 8.74
C TYR A 90 -1.18 2.22 7.31
N ILE A 91 -1.20 3.43 6.76
CA ILE A 91 -1.58 3.69 5.37
C ILE A 91 -0.45 4.52 4.76
N LEU A 92 0.31 3.90 3.86
CA LEU A 92 1.40 4.57 3.17
C LEU A 92 1.01 4.84 1.73
N SER A 93 1.12 6.09 1.30
CA SER A 93 0.74 6.49 -0.04
C SER A 93 1.85 7.34 -0.68
N TRP A 94 2.17 7.04 -1.94
CA TRP A 94 3.17 7.81 -2.69
C TRP A 94 2.91 7.67 -4.19
N GLU A 95 3.53 8.55 -4.96
CA GLU A 95 3.47 8.52 -6.41
C GLU A 95 4.88 8.37 -6.98
N GLN A 96 5.03 7.48 -7.96
CA GLN A 96 6.30 7.31 -8.65
C GLN A 96 6.04 6.93 -10.11
N GLY A 97 6.72 7.62 -11.03
CA GLY A 97 6.62 7.30 -12.46
C GLY A 97 5.21 7.32 -13.02
N GLY A 98 4.34 8.19 -12.51
CA GLY A 98 2.95 8.26 -12.97
C GLY A 98 2.03 7.21 -12.34
N VAL A 99 2.50 6.50 -11.33
CA VAL A 99 1.72 5.48 -10.64
C VAL A 99 1.46 5.92 -9.20
N SER A 100 0.19 5.81 -8.78
CA SER A 100 -0.22 6.04 -7.39
C SER A 100 -0.19 4.71 -6.65
N ASN A 101 0.53 4.67 -5.53
CA ASN A 101 0.73 3.45 -4.74
C ASN A 101 0.20 3.65 -3.33
N THR A 102 -0.49 2.64 -2.80
CA THR A 102 -1.00 2.66 -1.43
C THR A 102 -0.82 1.30 -0.79
N ILE A 103 -0.21 1.28 0.39
CA ILE A 103 -0.08 0.08 1.22
C ILE A 103 -0.83 0.35 2.51
N MET A 104 -1.73 -0.55 2.88
CA MET A 104 -2.52 -0.42 4.10
C MET A 104 -2.54 -1.74 4.85
N GLY A 105 -2.30 -1.70 6.15
CA GLY A 105 -2.36 -2.91 6.95
C GLY A 105 -2.02 -2.66 8.41
N ASN A 106 -2.26 -3.69 9.23
CA ASN A 106 -1.96 -3.68 10.66
C ASN A 106 -0.62 -4.33 10.98
N ILE A 107 0.29 -4.36 10.03
CA ILE A 107 1.66 -4.82 10.21
C ILE A 107 2.53 -3.67 10.72
N SER A 108 3.79 -3.95 11.09
CA SER A 108 4.67 -2.93 11.64
C SER A 108 5.01 -1.86 10.61
N ARG A 109 5.36 -0.67 11.11
CA ARG A 109 5.80 0.45 10.25
C ARG A 109 7.00 0.05 9.40
N ASP A 110 7.98 -0.65 10.00
CA ASP A 110 9.19 -1.07 9.29
C ASP A 110 8.87 -2.00 8.13
N GLU A 111 7.92 -2.91 8.31
CA GLU A 111 7.49 -3.82 7.25
C GLU A 111 6.76 -3.07 6.13
N ILE A 112 5.90 -2.13 6.49
CA ILE A 112 5.21 -1.28 5.50
C ILE A 112 6.24 -0.54 4.64
N MET A 113 7.25 0.07 5.25
CA MET A 113 8.29 0.79 4.52
C MET A 113 9.11 -0.13 3.63
N LYS A 114 9.42 -1.32 4.12
CA LYS A 114 10.20 -2.31 3.36
C LYS A 114 9.44 -2.83 2.15
N ILE A 115 8.13 -3.05 2.30
CA ILE A 115 7.28 -3.43 1.17
C ILE A 115 7.29 -2.32 0.13
N ALA A 116 7.14 -1.06 0.57
CA ALA A 116 7.10 0.09 -0.34
C ALA A 116 8.39 0.25 -1.13
N GLU A 117 9.54 0.03 -0.51
CA GLU A 117 10.83 0.14 -1.17
C GLU A 117 11.03 -0.90 -2.27
N ASN A 118 10.20 -1.94 -2.28
CA ASN A 118 10.27 -3.04 -3.25
C ASN A 118 9.08 -3.04 -4.23
N VAL A 119 8.41 -1.92 -4.37
CA VAL A 119 7.37 -1.72 -5.39
C VAL A 119 8.00 -0.97 -6.57
N PHE A 120 8.05 -1.63 -7.72
CA PHE A 120 8.62 -1.01 -8.94
C PHE A 120 8.30 -1.81 -10.21
#